data_60bd3f8b80a0228864b909da015f6f37
#
_entry.id   60bd3f8b80a0228864b909da015f6f37
#
_cell.length_a   1.000
_cell.length_b   1.000
_cell.length_c   1.000
_cell.angle_alpha   90.00
_cell.angle_beta   90.00
_cell.angle_gamma   90.00
#
_symmetry.space_group_name_H-M   'P 1'
#
loop_
_entity.id
_entity.type
_entity.pdbx_description
1 polymer ?
#
loop_
_entity_poly.entity_id
_entity_poly.type
_entity_poly.pdbx_seq_one_letter_code
_entity_poly.pdbx_strand_id
1 'polypeptide(L)'
;MPNFANPFQGNVNRKLTKEELIQAVRLDIAGELEAIYVYDAHVQATDDPVAKAIISDIRDEEKAHVGELMTLLRHLDPQEAVHFLSGENEVKEMLEELGIAPAAGGANGPQTTVGSLIKE
;
A
#
# COMPACT_ATOMS: atom_id res chain seq x y z
N MET A 1 10.29 -1.99 11.18
CA MET A 1 9.54 -0.75 11.48
C MET A 1 10.42 0.46 11.22
N PRO A 2 9.89 1.52 10.61
CA PRO A 2 10.65 2.76 10.46
C PRO A 2 11.03 3.32 11.82
N ASN A 3 12.21 3.93 11.89
CA ASN A 3 12.69 4.45 13.17
C ASN A 3 11.88 5.63 13.71
N PHE A 4 11.19 6.37 12.83
CA PHE A 4 10.34 7.46 13.27
C PHE A 4 9.02 6.97 13.88
N ALA A 5 8.71 5.69 13.73
CA ALA A 5 7.43 5.12 14.12
C ALA A 5 7.65 4.03 15.17
N ASN A 6 7.58 4.41 16.42
CA ASN A 6 7.65 3.44 17.52
C ASN A 6 6.22 3.00 17.86
N PRO A 7 5.84 1.73 17.62
CA PRO A 7 4.48 1.28 17.87
C PRO A 7 4.05 1.40 19.33
N PHE A 8 4.98 1.38 20.25
CA PHE A 8 4.65 1.54 21.67
C PHE A 8 4.27 2.96 22.04
N GLN A 9 4.69 3.94 21.26
CA GLN A 9 4.28 5.32 21.50
C GLN A 9 2.83 5.57 21.11
N GLY A 10 2.26 4.70 20.28
CA GLY A 10 0.86 4.77 19.90
C GLY A 10 -0.08 4.11 20.90
N ASN A 11 0.44 3.42 21.90
CA ASN A 11 -0.40 2.76 22.90
C ASN A 11 -0.96 3.78 23.88
N VAL A 12 -2.28 3.81 23.97
CA VAL A 12 -2.99 4.63 24.95
C VAL A 12 -4.02 3.76 25.66
N ASN A 13 -4.31 4.10 26.90
CA ASN A 13 -5.26 3.36 27.70
C ASN A 13 -6.69 3.91 27.55
N ARG A 14 -7.02 4.43 26.41
CA ARG A 14 -8.33 4.97 26.03
C ARG A 14 -8.58 4.71 24.55
N LYS A 15 -9.80 4.97 24.09
CA LYS A 15 -10.08 4.91 22.65
C LYS A 15 -9.38 6.04 21.94
N LEU A 16 -8.94 5.77 20.70
CA LEU A 16 -8.33 6.79 19.86
C LEU A 16 -9.40 7.76 19.37
N THR A 17 -9.02 9.02 19.22
CA THR A 17 -9.83 9.96 18.48
C THR A 17 -9.77 9.63 16.99
N LYS A 18 -10.66 10.24 16.18
CA LYS A 18 -10.62 10.03 14.73
C LYS A 18 -9.30 10.49 14.13
N GLU A 19 -8.80 11.63 14.58
CA GLU A 19 -7.53 12.17 14.09
C GLU A 19 -6.37 11.25 14.44
N GLU A 20 -6.38 10.70 15.63
CA GLU A 20 -5.35 9.73 16.05
C GLU A 20 -5.45 8.45 15.23
N LEU A 21 -6.67 7.99 14.94
CA LEU A 21 -6.88 6.80 14.12
C LEU A 21 -6.34 7.00 12.71
N ILE A 22 -6.57 8.17 12.12
CA ILE A 22 -6.03 8.50 10.79
C ILE A 22 -4.51 8.40 10.80
N GLN A 23 -3.86 8.94 11.83
CA GLN A 23 -2.40 8.85 11.94
C GLN A 23 -1.94 7.41 12.18
N ALA A 24 -2.69 6.64 12.97
CA ALA A 24 -2.38 5.23 13.18
C ALA A 24 -2.46 4.43 11.88
N VAL A 25 -3.43 4.70 11.04
CA VAL A 25 -3.55 4.04 9.73
C VAL A 25 -2.37 4.40 8.83
N ARG A 26 -1.91 5.66 8.86
CA ARG A 26 -0.70 6.05 8.11
C ARG A 26 0.53 5.26 8.58
N LEU A 27 0.65 5.08 9.88
CA LEU A 27 1.74 4.28 10.44
C LEU A 27 1.64 2.82 10.01
N ASP A 28 0.42 2.28 9.98
CA ASP A 28 0.19 0.91 9.52
C ASP A 28 0.61 0.74 8.06
N ILE A 29 0.28 1.72 7.20
CA ILE A 29 0.71 1.72 5.80
C ILE A 29 2.23 1.74 5.70
N ALA A 30 2.90 2.58 6.48
CA ALA A 30 4.36 2.64 6.49
C ALA A 30 4.96 1.29 6.89
N GLY A 31 4.36 0.61 7.87
CA GLY A 31 4.80 -0.72 8.29
C GLY A 31 4.67 -1.76 7.19
N GLU A 32 3.57 -1.75 6.45
CA GLU A 32 3.35 -2.67 5.34
C GLU A 32 4.35 -2.41 4.19
N LEU A 33 4.59 -1.15 3.88
CA LEU A 33 5.57 -0.79 2.84
C LEU A 33 6.98 -1.24 3.23
N GLU A 34 7.35 -1.08 4.49
CA GLU A 34 8.64 -1.59 4.97
C GLU A 34 8.71 -3.11 4.86
N ALA A 35 7.64 -3.81 5.22
CA ALA A 35 7.58 -5.26 5.13
C ALA A 35 7.78 -5.75 3.69
N ILE A 36 7.15 -5.09 2.72
CA ILE A 36 7.34 -5.41 1.30
C ILE A 36 8.82 -5.32 0.91
N TYR A 37 9.48 -4.25 1.30
CA TYR A 37 10.89 -4.04 1.02
C TYR A 37 11.75 -5.14 1.63
N VAL A 38 11.52 -5.45 2.90
CA VAL A 38 12.30 -6.45 3.62
C VAL A 38 12.12 -7.84 3.01
N TYR A 39 10.88 -8.24 2.75
CA TYR A 39 10.61 -9.55 2.17
C TYR A 39 11.19 -9.68 0.77
N ASP A 40 11.06 -8.64 -0.04
CA ASP A 40 11.63 -8.66 -1.39
C ASP A 40 13.16 -8.81 -1.36
N ALA A 41 13.81 -8.13 -0.44
CA ALA A 41 15.26 -8.27 -0.26
C ALA A 41 15.64 -9.71 0.10
N HIS A 42 14.87 -10.36 0.95
CA HIS A 42 15.12 -11.75 1.32
C HIS A 42 14.88 -12.71 0.17
N VAL A 43 13.85 -12.48 -0.63
CA VAL A 43 13.59 -13.29 -1.85
C VAL A 43 14.78 -13.23 -2.79
N GLN A 44 15.33 -12.05 -2.97
CA GLN A 44 16.47 -11.87 -3.86
C GLN A 44 17.78 -12.41 -3.29
N ALA A 45 17.88 -12.54 -1.98
CA ALA A 45 19.10 -12.93 -1.30
C ALA A 45 19.20 -14.45 -1.06
N THR A 46 18.20 -15.23 -1.43
CA THR A 46 18.23 -16.69 -1.23
C THR A 46 18.06 -17.44 -2.53
N ASP A 47 18.67 -18.60 -2.64
CA ASP A 47 18.46 -19.54 -3.75
C ASP A 47 17.53 -20.68 -3.36
N ASP A 48 17.08 -20.73 -2.11
CA ASP A 48 16.19 -21.77 -1.64
C ASP A 48 14.82 -21.61 -2.31
N PRO A 49 14.35 -22.60 -3.10
CA PRO A 49 13.11 -22.45 -3.84
C PRO A 49 11.87 -22.39 -2.96
N VAL A 50 11.89 -23.07 -1.81
CA VAL A 50 10.76 -23.04 -0.88
C VAL A 50 10.67 -21.67 -0.20
N ALA A 51 11.79 -21.16 0.26
CA ALA A 51 11.83 -19.84 0.88
C ALA A 51 11.39 -18.75 -0.12
N LYS A 52 11.88 -18.82 -1.36
CA LYS A 52 11.48 -17.88 -2.40
C LYS A 52 9.97 -17.90 -2.62
N ALA A 53 9.40 -19.08 -2.74
CA ALA A 53 7.97 -19.23 -3.00
C ALA A 53 7.12 -18.65 -1.85
N ILE A 54 7.45 -19.03 -0.62
CA ILE A 54 6.67 -18.63 0.54
C ILE A 54 6.81 -17.13 0.82
N ILE A 55 8.04 -16.63 0.82
CA ILE A 55 8.28 -15.22 1.14
C ILE A 55 7.73 -14.31 0.04
N SER A 56 7.82 -14.74 -1.24
CA SER A 56 7.20 -13.98 -2.33
C SER A 56 5.69 -13.86 -2.17
N ASP A 57 5.05 -14.94 -1.75
CA ASP A 57 3.61 -14.94 -1.52
C ASP A 57 3.22 -13.99 -0.40
N ILE A 58 3.94 -14.04 0.71
CA ILE A 58 3.71 -13.14 1.83
C ILE A 58 3.94 -11.69 1.42
N ARG A 59 5.02 -11.41 0.68
CA ARG A 59 5.30 -10.08 0.16
C ARG A 59 4.13 -9.53 -0.65
N ASP A 60 3.56 -10.36 -1.52
CA ASP A 60 2.46 -9.94 -2.38
C ASP A 60 1.18 -9.71 -1.58
N GLU A 61 0.94 -10.47 -0.53
CA GLU A 61 -0.16 -10.23 0.39
C GLU A 61 -0.03 -8.87 1.08
N GLU A 62 1.19 -8.46 1.43
CA GLU A 62 1.42 -7.14 2.02
C GLU A 62 1.05 -6.00 1.06
N LYS A 63 1.22 -6.21 -0.24
CA LYS A 63 0.78 -5.22 -1.24
C LYS A 63 -0.74 -5.06 -1.23
N ALA A 64 -1.46 -6.15 -1.06
CA ALA A 64 -2.91 -6.09 -0.93
C ALA A 64 -3.33 -5.36 0.35
N HIS A 65 -2.61 -5.58 1.45
CA HIS A 65 -2.86 -4.88 2.70
C HIS A 65 -2.67 -3.37 2.56
N VAL A 66 -1.66 -2.94 1.80
CA VAL A 66 -1.47 -1.51 1.51
C VAL A 66 -2.72 -0.95 0.83
N GLY A 67 -3.26 -1.65 -0.16
CA GLY A 67 -4.48 -1.24 -0.85
C GLY A 67 -5.68 -1.12 0.09
N GLU A 68 -5.83 -2.09 0.99
CA GLU A 68 -6.91 -2.06 1.98
C GLU A 68 -6.76 -0.88 2.94
N LEU A 69 -5.56 -0.65 3.45
CA LEU A 69 -5.30 0.45 4.38
C LEU A 69 -5.43 1.81 3.71
N MET A 70 -5.00 1.93 2.46
CA MET A 70 -5.19 3.17 1.70
C MET A 70 -6.67 3.48 1.49
N THR A 71 -7.47 2.46 1.26
CA THR A 71 -8.92 2.62 1.11
C THR A 71 -9.55 3.05 2.43
N LEU A 72 -9.13 2.45 3.53
CA LEU A 72 -9.57 2.86 4.86
C LEU A 72 -9.18 4.32 5.15
N LEU A 73 -7.97 4.70 4.81
CA LEU A 73 -7.50 6.06 5.02
C LEU A 73 -8.37 7.08 4.27
N ARG A 74 -8.71 6.79 3.01
CA ARG A 74 -9.58 7.66 2.21
C ARG A 74 -10.99 7.73 2.80
N HIS A 75 -11.47 6.65 3.37
CA HIS A 75 -12.77 6.62 4.03
C HIS A 75 -12.77 7.50 5.29
N LEU A 76 -11.71 7.43 6.07
CA LEU A 76 -11.59 8.19 7.31
C LEU A 76 -11.33 9.68 7.05
N ASP A 77 -10.63 10.00 5.98
CA ASP A 77 -10.26 11.37 5.62
C ASP A 77 -10.64 11.64 4.16
N PRO A 78 -11.88 12.06 3.90
CA PRO A 78 -12.33 12.34 2.53
C PRO A 78 -11.57 13.46 1.83
N GLN A 79 -11.03 14.43 2.58
CA GLN A 79 -10.20 15.49 1.98
C GLN A 79 -8.89 14.93 1.47
N GLU A 80 -8.29 13.98 2.18
CA GLU A 80 -7.09 13.31 1.71
C GLU A 80 -7.37 12.52 0.43
N ALA A 81 -8.55 11.92 0.32
CA ALA A 81 -8.97 11.23 -0.90
C ALA A 81 -8.98 12.17 -2.11
N VAL A 82 -9.44 13.40 -1.92
CA VAL A 82 -9.43 14.42 -2.97
C VAL A 82 -7.99 14.78 -3.38
N HIS A 83 -7.10 14.93 -2.42
CA HIS A 83 -5.69 15.22 -2.71
C HIS A 83 -5.01 14.05 -3.43
N PHE A 84 -5.30 12.83 -3.02
CA PHE A 84 -4.76 11.65 -3.70
C PHE A 84 -5.21 11.58 -5.15
N LEU A 85 -6.50 11.84 -5.40
CA LEU A 85 -7.03 11.85 -6.76
C LEU A 85 -6.37 12.93 -7.60
N SER A 86 -6.17 14.11 -7.02
CA SER A 86 -5.47 15.20 -7.70
C SER A 86 -4.05 14.78 -8.09
N GLY A 87 -3.33 14.11 -7.18
CA GLY A 87 -1.99 13.59 -7.48
C GLY A 87 -1.99 12.56 -8.59
N GLU A 88 -2.96 11.64 -8.57
CA GLU A 88 -3.10 10.65 -9.63
C GLU A 88 -3.33 11.31 -10.99
N ASN A 89 -4.18 12.33 -11.04
CA ASN A 89 -4.48 13.04 -12.27
C ASN A 89 -3.27 13.81 -12.80
N GLU A 90 -2.47 14.41 -11.92
CA GLU A 90 -1.24 15.08 -12.32
C GLU A 90 -0.27 14.11 -12.97
N VAL A 91 -0.14 12.91 -12.43
CA VAL A 91 0.73 11.88 -13.01
C VAL A 91 0.19 11.41 -14.37
N LYS A 92 -1.11 11.26 -14.50
CA LYS A 92 -1.72 10.90 -15.80
C LYS A 92 -1.40 11.94 -16.87
N GLU A 93 -1.48 13.22 -16.52
CA GLU A 93 -1.14 14.29 -17.44
C GLU A 93 0.34 14.23 -17.85
N MET A 94 1.24 13.98 -16.90
CA MET A 94 2.65 13.81 -17.18
C MET A 94 2.90 12.63 -18.13
N LEU A 95 2.21 11.52 -17.91
CA LEU A 95 2.34 10.36 -18.80
C LEU A 95 1.88 10.68 -20.21
N GLU A 96 0.77 11.43 -20.34
CA GLU A 96 0.28 11.87 -21.65
C GLU A 96 1.29 12.76 -22.35
N GLU A 97 1.88 13.72 -21.63
CA GLU A 97 2.92 14.60 -22.19
C GLU A 97 4.14 13.81 -22.66
N LEU A 98 4.46 12.73 -21.97
CA LEU A 98 5.57 11.84 -22.34
C LEU A 98 5.19 10.85 -23.43
N GLY A 99 3.91 10.83 -23.85
CA GLY A 99 3.44 9.89 -24.87
C GLY A 99 3.26 8.46 -24.35
N ILE A 100 3.07 8.30 -23.06
CA ILE A 100 2.91 6.98 -22.43
C ILE A 100 1.45 6.78 -22.08
N ALA A 101 0.91 5.62 -22.43
CA ALA A 101 -0.47 5.27 -22.09
C ALA A 101 -0.60 5.08 -20.58
N PRO A 102 -1.75 5.44 -19.99
CA PRO A 102 -2.01 5.18 -18.57
C PRO A 102 -1.89 3.71 -18.23
N ALA A 103 -1.52 3.42 -16.99
CA ALA A 103 -1.38 2.06 -16.52
C ALA A 103 -2.70 1.28 -16.67
N ALA A 104 -2.60 0.04 -17.18
CA ALA A 104 -3.77 -0.80 -17.45
C ALA A 104 -4.60 -1.13 -16.22
N GLY A 105 -4.03 -1.09 -15.05
CA GLY A 105 -4.73 -1.35 -13.79
C GLY A 105 -5.50 -0.16 -13.24
N GLY A 106 -5.64 0.90 -14.02
CA GLY A 106 -6.35 2.08 -13.57
C GLY A 106 -7.85 1.88 -13.44
N ALA A 107 -8.54 2.97 -13.13
CA ALA A 107 -9.96 2.97 -12.81
C ALA A 107 -10.86 2.38 -13.91
N ASN A 108 -10.36 2.26 -15.11
CA ASN A 108 -11.10 1.68 -16.23
C ASN A 108 -10.93 0.17 -16.34
N GLY A 109 -10.12 -0.42 -15.51
CA GLY A 109 -9.96 -1.86 -15.52
C GLY A 109 -11.28 -2.53 -15.22
N PRO A 110 -11.73 -3.49 -16.06
CA PRO A 110 -12.98 -4.20 -15.77
C PRO A 110 -12.76 -4.99 -14.51
N GLN A 111 -13.26 -4.49 -13.44
CA GLN A 111 -13.38 -5.21 -12.18
C GLN A 111 -12.24 -6.14 -11.88
N THR A 112 -11.02 -5.69 -12.07
CA THR A 112 -9.88 -6.48 -11.66
C THR A 112 -9.91 -6.57 -10.14
N THR A 113 -10.42 -7.65 -9.66
CA THR A 113 -10.34 -7.95 -8.25
C THR A 113 -8.94 -8.42 -7.92
N VAL A 114 -8.61 -8.41 -6.65
CA VAL A 114 -7.32 -8.96 -6.20
C VAL A 114 -7.17 -10.41 -6.68
N GLY A 115 -8.26 -11.18 -6.63
CA GLY A 115 -8.24 -12.54 -7.12
C GLY A 115 -7.92 -12.67 -8.60
N SER A 116 -8.45 -11.76 -9.43
CA SER A 116 -8.13 -11.74 -10.85
C SER A 116 -6.68 -11.40 -11.12
N LEU A 117 -6.13 -10.46 -10.36
CA LEU A 117 -4.72 -10.09 -10.48
C LEU A 117 -3.81 -11.26 -10.14
N ILE A 118 -4.15 -12.01 -9.14
CA ILE A 118 -3.35 -13.16 -8.69
C ILE A 118 -3.36 -14.28 -9.73
N LYS A 119 -4.45 -14.46 -10.44
CA LYS A 119 -4.57 -15.51 -11.46
C LYS A 119 -3.77 -15.22 -12.71
N GLU A 120 -3.44 -13.99 -12.95
CA GLU A 120 -2.63 -13.60 -14.08
C GLU A 120 -1.14 -13.68 -13.76
#